data_c1c8ed8296b766d7bc89e8fbd30c10d9
#
_entry.id   c1c8ed8296b766d7bc89e8fbd30c10d9
#
_cell.length_a   1.000
_cell.length_b   1.000
_cell.length_c   1.000
_cell.angle_alpha   90.00
_cell.angle_beta   90.00
_cell.angle_gamma   90.00
#
_symmetry.space_group_name_H-M   'P 1'
#
loop_
_entity.id
_entity.type
_entity.pdbx_description
1 polymer ?
#
loop_
_entity_poly.entity_id
_entity_poly.type
_entity_poly.pdbx_seq_one_letter_code
_entity_poly.pdbx_strand_id
1 'polypeptide(L)' 'LPPLEKGKLEQYISIGYISGIKKLTEKCFTNNLISQQQKDLLLSLADEMKFDELKSHLE' A
#
# COMPACT_ATOMS: atom_id res chain seq x y z
N LEU A 1 4.87 8.09 -4.34
CA LEU A 1 5.72 7.02 -3.79
C LEU A 1 6.96 6.83 -4.63
N PRO A 2 8.11 6.55 -4.00
CA PRO A 2 9.30 6.16 -4.74
C PRO A 2 9.03 4.91 -5.58
N PRO A 3 9.66 4.81 -6.76
CA PRO A 3 9.39 3.67 -7.65
C PRO A 3 9.64 2.31 -7.02
N LEU A 4 10.62 2.20 -6.13
CA LEU A 4 10.94 0.94 -5.47
C LEU A 4 9.81 0.46 -4.57
N GLU A 5 9.30 1.33 -3.71
CA GLU A 5 8.20 1.00 -2.81
C GLU A 5 6.92 0.76 -3.58
N LYS A 6 6.67 1.56 -4.60
CA LYS A 6 5.51 1.38 -5.46
C LYS A 6 5.52 0.01 -6.12
N GLY A 7 6.68 -0.37 -6.66
CA GLY A 7 6.83 -1.67 -7.29
C GLY A 7 6.60 -2.84 -6.35
N LYS A 8 7.10 -2.72 -5.11
CA LYS A 8 6.88 -3.75 -4.10
C LYS A 8 5.42 -3.86 -3.72
N LEU A 9 4.73 -2.72 -3.54
CA LEU A 9 3.31 -2.72 -3.23
C LEU A 9 2.52 -3.37 -4.35
N GLU A 10 2.80 -3.03 -5.59
CA GLU A 10 2.12 -3.64 -6.74
C GLU A 10 2.33 -5.15 -6.77
N GLN A 11 3.54 -5.60 -6.47
CA GLN A 11 3.85 -7.02 -6.42
C GLN A 11 3.06 -7.72 -5.32
N TYR A 12 3.02 -7.13 -4.12
CA TYR A 12 2.26 -7.70 -3.01
C TYR A 12 0.76 -7.73 -3.31
N ILE A 13 0.25 -6.71 -3.98
CA ILE A 13 -1.15 -6.67 -4.40
C ILE A 13 -1.44 -7.80 -5.39
N SER A 14 -0.54 -8.04 -6.34
CA SER A 14 -0.70 -9.08 -7.35
C SER A 14 -0.79 -10.49 -6.74
N ILE A 15 -0.04 -10.73 -5.67
CA ILE A 15 -0.05 -12.05 -5.01
C ILE A 15 -1.00 -12.10 -3.82
N GLY A 16 -1.67 -10.99 -3.50
CA GLY A 16 -2.61 -10.93 -2.38
C GLY A 16 -1.95 -11.02 -1.01
N TYR A 17 -0.71 -10.55 -0.89
CA TYR A 17 0.04 -10.61 0.36
C TYR A 17 -0.33 -9.43 1.27
N ILE A 18 -1.43 -9.56 2.00
CA ILE A 18 -1.99 -8.48 2.81
C ILE A 18 -1.02 -8.01 3.90
N SER A 19 -0.38 -8.94 4.60
CA SER A 19 0.58 -8.59 5.64
C SER A 19 1.73 -7.75 5.11
N GLY A 20 2.23 -8.07 3.92
CA GLY A 20 3.30 -7.30 3.29
C GLY A 20 2.82 -5.91 2.89
N ILE A 21 1.61 -5.80 2.35
CA ILE A 21 1.02 -4.52 2.00
C ILE A 21 0.93 -3.61 3.22
N LYS A 22 0.42 -4.13 4.33
CA LYS A 22 0.28 -3.36 5.57
C LYS A 22 1.63 -2.91 6.11
N LYS A 23 2.59 -3.82 6.18
CA LYS A 23 3.93 -3.50 6.69
C LYS A 23 4.61 -2.44 5.84
N LEU A 24 4.53 -2.58 4.52
CA LEU A 24 5.17 -1.63 3.62
C LEU A 24 4.48 -0.27 3.68
N THR A 25 3.16 -0.25 3.81
CA THR A 25 2.39 0.99 3.96
C THR A 25 2.82 1.73 5.23
N GLU A 26 2.95 1.02 6.34
CA GLU A 26 3.39 1.62 7.60
C GLU A 26 4.82 2.14 7.50
N LYS A 27 5.69 1.41 6.82
CA LYS A 27 7.07 1.84 6.60
C LYS A 27 7.11 3.13 5.78
N CYS A 28 6.31 3.22 4.74
CA CYS A 28 6.21 4.43 3.94
C CYS A 28 5.73 5.62 4.77
N PHE A 29 4.75 5.40 5.63
CA PHE A 29 4.28 6.45 6.53
C PHE A 29 5.38 6.89 7.50
N THR A 30 6.10 5.94 8.10
CA THR A 30 7.18 6.23 9.02
C THR A 30 8.29 7.04 8.36
N ASN A 31 8.55 6.79 7.08
CA ASN A 31 9.55 7.50 6.29
C ASN A 31 9.02 8.79 5.65
N ASN A 32 7.82 9.22 6.03
CA ASN A 32 7.17 10.43 5.51
C ASN A 32 6.94 10.41 4.01
N LEU A 33 6.77 9.23 3.42
CA LEU A 33 6.50 9.08 1.99
C LEU A 33 5.01 9.25 1.67
N ILE A 34 4.16 8.99 2.65
CA ILE A 34 2.71 9.15 2.52
C ILE A 34 2.16 9.82 3.78
N SER A 35 0.97 10.44 3.66
CA SER A 35 0.29 11.05 4.79
C SER A 35 -0.43 9.99 5.61
N GLN A 36 -0.85 10.36 6.84
CA GLN A 36 -1.66 9.48 7.67
C GLN A 36 -2.97 9.10 6.98
N GLN A 37 -3.57 10.06 6.30
CA GLN A 37 -4.80 9.81 5.57
C GLN A 37 -4.61 8.76 4.49
N GLN A 38 -3.53 8.85 3.73
CA GLN A 38 -3.19 7.86 2.71
C GLN A 38 -2.90 6.50 3.34
N LYS A 39 -2.16 6.48 4.45
CA LYS A 39 -1.88 5.25 5.17
C LYS A 39 -3.17 4.56 5.60
N ASP A 40 -4.07 5.30 6.24
CA ASP A 40 -5.34 4.74 6.71
C ASP A 40 -6.16 4.19 5.55
N LEU A 41 -6.20 4.93 4.44
CA LEU A 41 -6.92 4.48 3.24
C LEU A 41 -6.34 3.18 2.69
N LEU A 42 -5.03 3.11 2.54
CA LEU A 42 -4.38 1.92 1.99
C LEU A 42 -4.56 0.71 2.90
N LEU A 43 -4.45 0.91 4.22
CA LEU A 43 -4.66 -0.18 5.17
C LEU A 43 -6.10 -0.68 5.14
N SER A 44 -7.06 0.23 5.04
CA SER A 44 -8.47 -0.12 4.96
C SER A 44 -8.77 -0.92 3.69
N LEU A 45 -8.26 -0.49 2.56
CA LEU A 45 -8.46 -1.20 1.30
C LEU A 45 -7.82 -2.59 1.33
N ALA A 46 -6.67 -2.72 1.96
CA ALA A 46 -6.01 -4.02 2.11
C ALA A 46 -6.84 -4.95 2.98
N ASP A 47 -7.38 -4.46 4.09
CA ASP A 47 -8.24 -5.24 4.98
C ASP A 47 -9.51 -5.71 4.27
N GLU A 48 -10.05 -4.90 3.38
CA GLU A 48 -11.25 -5.22 2.63
C GLU A 48 -10.96 -6.00 1.35
N MET A 49 -9.70 -6.30 1.08
CA MET A 49 -9.25 -7.01 -0.11
C MET A 49 -9.63 -6.31 -1.41
N LYS A 50 -9.70 -4.98 -1.36
CA LYS A 50 -10.02 -4.18 -2.54
C LYS A 50 -8.76 -3.86 -3.33
N PHE A 51 -8.16 -4.89 -3.90
CA PHE A 51 -6.86 -4.77 -4.57
C PHE A 51 -6.89 -3.90 -5.81
N ASP A 52 -7.99 -3.90 -6.55
CA ASP A 52 -8.13 -3.05 -7.73
C ASP A 52 -8.08 -1.57 -7.35
N GLU A 53 -8.76 -1.21 -6.26
CA GLU A 53 -8.74 0.16 -5.76
C GLU A 53 -7.39 0.54 -5.21
N LEU A 54 -6.74 -0.39 -4.50
CA LEU A 54 -5.37 -0.18 -4.02
C LEU A 54 -4.45 0.16 -5.17
N LYS A 55 -4.51 -0.61 -6.23
CA LYS A 55 -3.67 -0.41 -7.40
C LYS A 55 -3.93 0.96 -8.05
N SER A 56 -5.20 1.36 -8.11
CA SER A 56 -5.57 2.67 -8.65
C SER A 56 -4.94 3.80 -7.84
N HIS A 57 -4.89 3.68 -6.53
CA HIS A 57 -4.30 4.70 -5.68
C HIS A 57 -2.78 4.79 -5.80
N LEU A 58 -2.14 3.75 -6.32
CA LEU A 58 -0.69 3.75 -6.54
C LEU A 58 -0.30 4.36 -7.88
N GLU A 59 -1.22 4.42 -8.79
CA GLU A 59 -1.00 5.02 -10.10
C GLU A 59 -1.27 6.51 -10.06
#